data_a8820ad05d4a52d7d0730f8820c220e4
#
_entry.id   a8820ad05d4a52d7d0730f8820c220e4
#
_cell.length_a   1.000
_cell.length_b   1.000
_cell.length_c   1.000
_cell.angle_alpha   90.00
_cell.angle_beta   90.00
_cell.angle_gamma   90.00
#
_symmetry.space_group_name_H-M   'P 1'
#
loop_
_entity.id
_entity.type
_entity.pdbx_description
1 polymer ?
#
loop_
_entity_poly.entity_id
_entity_poly.type
_entity_poly.pdbx_seq_one_letter_code
_entity_poly.pdbx_strand_id
1 'polypeptide(L)'
;MIVQEGVMPSALAPLLPVFFIAGGRLLGAAQSLIKGVYHGPLSHLHTFFVVSHDEARGRITLDNGNAKVEWPGVADEPVYARVDEALTKAAEAVGARYIKSPLAATSMGTKPATAHPLGGCGMGEDAGSGVVNHKCQVFDGTGERSVHPGLYVCDGSVIPRSIGVNPLLTITALAERAMVHLARDRNLGFDHASSKRGEQRLPIGSS
;
A
#
# COMPACT_ATOMS: atom_id res chain seq x y z
N MET A 1 -7.38 -3.62 -11.86
CA MET A 1 -6.91 -4.58 -10.83
C MET A 1 -5.65 -5.26 -11.35
N ILE A 2 -4.59 -5.25 -10.55
CA ILE A 2 -3.33 -5.94 -10.80
C ILE A 2 -3.16 -6.98 -9.70
N VAL A 3 -2.91 -8.23 -10.09
CA VAL A 3 -2.60 -9.33 -9.18
C VAL A 3 -1.12 -9.64 -9.31
N GLN A 4 -0.42 -9.66 -8.19
CA GLN A 4 1.02 -9.90 -8.12
C GLN A 4 1.29 -11.03 -7.13
N GLU A 5 2.39 -11.73 -7.32
CA GLU A 5 2.90 -12.62 -6.30
C GLU A 5 3.28 -11.81 -5.07
N GLY A 6 2.76 -12.22 -3.91
CA GLY A 6 3.05 -11.60 -2.62
C GLY A 6 4.20 -12.33 -1.94
N VAL A 7 5.19 -11.58 -1.48
CA VAL A 7 6.27 -12.13 -0.65
C VAL A 7 5.86 -12.01 0.82
N MET A 8 5.90 -13.13 1.54
CA MET A 8 5.63 -13.15 2.97
C MET A 8 6.95 -13.05 3.74
N PRO A 9 7.13 -12.05 4.62
CA PRO A 9 8.32 -11.98 5.47
C PRO A 9 8.51 -13.26 6.29
N SER A 10 9.74 -13.77 6.38
CA SER A 10 10.05 -15.00 7.11
C SER A 10 9.65 -14.97 8.58
N ALA A 11 9.62 -13.78 9.21
CA ALA A 11 9.12 -13.58 10.56
C ALA A 11 7.64 -13.98 10.74
N LEU A 12 6.83 -13.97 9.66
CA LEU A 12 5.44 -14.39 9.67
C LEU A 12 5.25 -15.87 9.35
N ALA A 13 6.31 -16.60 9.01
CA ALA A 13 6.25 -18.01 8.67
C ALA A 13 5.55 -18.88 9.72
N PRO A 14 5.72 -18.65 11.04
CA PRO A 14 4.99 -19.42 12.08
C PRO A 14 3.46 -19.23 12.04
N LEU A 15 2.97 -18.15 11.43
CA LEU A 15 1.54 -17.86 11.31
C LEU A 15 0.91 -18.53 10.07
N LEU A 16 1.72 -18.94 9.10
CA LEU A 16 1.23 -19.50 7.84
C LEU A 16 0.37 -20.77 7.99
N PRO A 17 0.60 -21.67 8.97
CA PRO A 17 -0.29 -22.83 9.20
C PRO A 17 -1.76 -22.46 9.41
N VAL A 18 -2.06 -21.24 9.88
CA VAL A 18 -3.43 -20.73 10.07
C VAL A 18 -4.22 -20.73 8.75
N PHE A 19 -3.56 -20.54 7.60
CA PHE A 19 -4.21 -20.60 6.29
C PHE A 19 -4.82 -21.97 5.98
N PHE A 20 -4.19 -23.05 6.45
CA PHE A 20 -4.72 -24.40 6.30
C PHE A 20 -5.92 -24.64 7.22
N ILE A 21 -5.93 -24.07 8.41
CA ILE A 21 -7.08 -24.15 9.34
C ILE A 21 -8.27 -23.42 8.73
N ALA A 22 -8.09 -22.21 8.24
CA ALA A 22 -9.12 -21.43 7.57
C ALA A 22 -9.65 -22.13 6.30
N GLY A 23 -8.82 -22.92 5.61
CA GLY A 23 -9.18 -23.75 4.48
C GLY A 23 -9.83 -25.11 4.85
N GLY A 24 -10.02 -25.41 6.15
CA GLY A 24 -10.57 -26.69 6.62
C GLY A 24 -9.59 -27.87 6.53
N ARG A 25 -8.28 -27.61 6.47
CA ARG A 25 -7.23 -28.64 6.28
C ARG A 25 -6.34 -28.76 7.52
N LEU A 26 -6.88 -29.28 8.61
CA LEU A 26 -6.15 -29.44 9.88
C LEU A 26 -4.89 -30.29 9.76
N LEU A 27 -4.92 -31.34 8.93
CA LEU A 27 -3.72 -32.17 8.65
C LEU A 27 -2.61 -31.34 7.98
N GLY A 28 -2.97 -30.42 7.07
CA GLY A 28 -2.01 -29.52 6.44
C GLY A 28 -1.37 -28.57 7.44
N ALA A 29 -2.14 -28.05 8.40
CA ALA A 29 -1.61 -27.24 9.47
C ALA A 29 -0.63 -28.01 10.36
N ALA A 30 -0.98 -29.20 10.81
CA ALA A 30 -0.13 -30.06 11.63
C ALA A 30 1.17 -30.47 10.89
N GLN A 31 1.07 -30.86 9.62
CA GLN A 31 2.24 -31.20 8.80
C GLN A 31 3.16 -29.99 8.59
N SER A 32 2.60 -28.80 8.46
CA SER A 32 3.37 -27.57 8.29
C SER A 32 4.19 -27.22 9.52
N LEU A 33 3.66 -27.49 10.73
CA LEU A 33 4.38 -27.29 11.98
C LEU A 33 5.58 -28.24 12.11
N ILE A 34 5.46 -29.48 11.62
CA ILE A 34 6.52 -30.51 11.69
C ILE A 34 7.55 -30.33 10.60
N LYS A 35 7.12 -30.10 9.35
CA LYS A 35 8.00 -30.06 8.16
C LYS A 35 8.53 -28.69 7.83
N GLY A 36 8.03 -27.63 8.49
CA GLY A 36 8.42 -26.26 8.24
C GLY A 36 7.98 -25.71 6.88
N VAL A 37 8.48 -24.52 6.55
CA VAL A 37 8.04 -23.75 5.38
C VAL A 37 8.56 -24.28 4.03
N TYR A 38 9.65 -25.03 4.03
CA TYR A 38 10.32 -25.44 2.79
C TYR A 38 10.00 -26.87 2.34
N HIS A 39 9.50 -27.73 3.22
CA HIS A 39 9.38 -29.18 2.96
C HIS A 39 7.98 -29.74 3.25
N GLY A 40 7.01 -28.88 3.51
CA GLY A 40 5.67 -29.29 3.86
C GLY A 40 4.61 -28.63 2.97
N PRO A 41 3.34 -28.69 3.39
CA PRO A 41 2.25 -28.04 2.67
C PRO A 41 2.45 -26.55 2.43
N LEU A 42 3.25 -25.86 3.27
CA LEU A 42 3.56 -24.43 3.10
C LEU A 42 4.38 -24.15 1.83
N SER A 43 5.19 -25.11 1.34
CA SER A 43 5.93 -24.92 0.09
C SER A 43 5.03 -24.85 -1.15
N HIS A 44 3.75 -25.22 -1.02
CA HIS A 44 2.73 -25.12 -2.07
C HIS A 44 1.76 -23.97 -1.84
N LEU A 45 2.04 -23.08 -0.89
CA LEU A 45 1.22 -21.90 -0.61
C LEU A 45 1.73 -20.72 -1.44
N HIS A 46 0.89 -20.22 -2.32
CA HIS A 46 1.12 -18.95 -3.01
C HIS A 46 0.32 -17.84 -2.32
N THR A 47 0.97 -16.72 -2.08
CA THR A 47 0.31 -15.49 -1.59
C THR A 47 0.18 -14.50 -2.74
N PHE A 48 -0.97 -13.86 -2.85
CA PHE A 48 -1.20 -12.82 -3.83
C PHE A 48 -1.39 -11.48 -3.15
N PHE A 49 -0.76 -10.48 -3.75
CA PHE A 49 -0.95 -9.08 -3.43
C PHE A 49 -1.78 -8.46 -4.56
N VAL A 50 -2.89 -7.84 -4.20
CA VAL A 50 -3.81 -7.27 -5.18
C VAL A 50 -3.86 -5.77 -5.02
N VAL A 51 -3.64 -5.05 -6.10
CA VAL A 51 -3.80 -3.59 -6.18
C VAL A 51 -4.98 -3.28 -7.08
N SER A 52 -5.88 -2.44 -6.59
CA SER A 52 -7.09 -2.05 -7.31
C SER A 52 -7.54 -0.65 -6.89
N HIS A 53 -8.48 -0.09 -7.63
CA HIS A 53 -9.17 1.13 -7.22
C HIS A 53 -10.25 0.80 -6.20
N ASP A 54 -10.37 1.63 -5.18
CA ASP A 54 -11.43 1.70 -4.21
C ASP A 54 -12.24 3.00 -4.36
N GLU A 55 -13.24 3.22 -3.52
CA GLU A 55 -14.08 4.41 -3.58
C GLU A 55 -13.50 5.62 -2.83
N ALA A 56 -12.34 5.48 -2.20
CA ALA A 56 -11.61 6.53 -1.48
C ALA A 56 -12.48 7.32 -0.46
N ARG A 57 -13.38 6.64 0.25
CA ARG A 57 -14.32 7.26 1.22
C ARG A 57 -13.78 7.31 2.65
N GLY A 58 -12.59 6.80 2.88
CA GLY A 58 -11.94 6.84 4.19
C GLY A 58 -11.65 8.28 4.62
N ARG A 59 -11.73 8.52 5.93
CA ARG A 59 -11.43 9.81 6.56
C ARG A 59 -10.52 9.60 7.75
N ILE A 60 -9.64 10.58 8.00
CA ILE A 60 -8.88 10.66 9.24
C ILE A 60 -9.57 11.68 10.13
N THR A 61 -9.94 11.26 11.32
CA THR A 61 -10.57 12.08 12.35
C THR A 61 -9.71 12.11 13.61
N LEU A 62 -9.95 13.09 14.50
CA LEU A 62 -9.35 13.11 15.82
C LEU A 62 -10.37 12.62 16.84
N ASP A 63 -9.98 11.61 17.63
CA ASP A 63 -10.75 11.10 18.75
C ASP A 63 -9.90 11.20 20.03
N ASN A 64 -10.28 12.07 20.95
CA ASN A 64 -9.52 12.35 22.17
C ASN A 64 -8.02 12.65 21.91
N GLY A 65 -7.72 13.42 20.85
CA GLY A 65 -6.36 13.79 20.48
C GLY A 65 -5.58 12.70 19.70
N ASN A 66 -6.17 11.54 19.47
CA ASN A 66 -5.57 10.45 18.68
C ASN A 66 -6.14 10.43 17.26
N ALA A 67 -5.27 10.22 16.28
CA ALA A 67 -5.69 10.04 14.90
C ALA A 67 -6.44 8.70 14.75
N LYS A 68 -7.63 8.76 14.15
CA LYS A 68 -8.46 7.60 13.86
C LYS A 68 -8.81 7.56 12.38
N VAL A 69 -8.65 6.39 11.77
CA VAL A 69 -9.12 6.16 10.40
C VAL A 69 -10.54 5.62 10.46
N GLU A 70 -11.45 6.33 9.82
CA GLU A 70 -12.86 5.95 9.69
C GLU A 70 -13.19 5.65 8.23
N TRP A 71 -13.63 4.43 7.97
CA TRP A 71 -14.06 3.99 6.64
C TRP A 71 -15.25 3.03 6.76
N PRO A 72 -16.45 3.56 7.02
CA PRO A 72 -17.64 2.74 7.12
C PRO A 72 -17.91 2.00 5.80
N GLY A 73 -18.22 0.70 5.90
CA GLY A 73 -18.56 -0.12 4.73
C GLY A 73 -17.38 -0.53 3.84
N VAL A 74 -16.13 -0.28 4.26
CA VAL A 74 -14.95 -0.64 3.44
C VAL A 74 -14.90 -2.12 3.08
N ALA A 75 -15.33 -3.01 3.98
CA ALA A 75 -15.34 -4.45 3.74
C ALA A 75 -16.39 -4.90 2.70
N ASP A 76 -17.39 -4.05 2.44
CA ASP A 76 -18.52 -4.34 1.54
C ASP A 76 -18.33 -3.70 0.16
N GLU A 77 -17.19 -3.08 -0.09
CA GLU A 77 -16.92 -2.49 -1.41
C GLU A 77 -16.90 -3.54 -2.52
N PRO A 78 -17.51 -3.27 -3.68
CA PRO A 78 -17.63 -4.23 -4.79
C PRO A 78 -16.28 -4.74 -5.31
N VAL A 79 -15.20 -4.02 -5.04
CA VAL A 79 -13.84 -4.43 -5.46
C VAL A 79 -13.44 -5.76 -4.83
N TYR A 80 -13.79 -6.01 -3.57
CA TYR A 80 -13.42 -7.25 -2.88
C TYR A 80 -14.09 -8.48 -3.48
N ALA A 81 -15.38 -8.37 -3.83
CA ALA A 81 -16.10 -9.46 -4.52
C ALA A 81 -15.46 -9.78 -5.87
N ARG A 82 -15.06 -8.76 -6.65
CA ARG A 82 -14.38 -8.95 -7.93
C ARG A 82 -13.00 -9.59 -7.76
N VAL A 83 -12.28 -9.24 -6.70
CA VAL A 83 -10.98 -9.85 -6.36
C VAL A 83 -11.15 -11.32 -6.00
N ASP A 84 -12.09 -11.63 -5.12
CA ASP A 84 -12.38 -13.02 -4.69
C ASP A 84 -12.77 -13.90 -5.88
N GLU A 85 -13.62 -13.41 -6.78
CA GLU A 85 -14.02 -14.13 -8.01
C GLU A 85 -12.83 -14.39 -8.94
N ALA A 86 -12.01 -13.37 -9.18
CA ALA A 86 -10.85 -13.48 -10.07
C ALA A 86 -9.80 -14.46 -9.52
N LEU A 87 -9.52 -14.40 -8.22
CA LEU A 87 -8.55 -15.29 -7.58
C LEU A 87 -9.08 -16.72 -7.48
N THR A 88 -10.38 -16.90 -7.28
CA THR A 88 -11.01 -18.23 -7.30
C THR A 88 -10.84 -18.87 -8.67
N LYS A 89 -11.20 -18.18 -9.76
CA LYS A 89 -11.04 -18.67 -11.13
C LYS A 89 -9.58 -18.98 -11.47
N ALA A 90 -8.65 -18.11 -11.07
CA ALA A 90 -7.23 -18.33 -11.30
C ALA A 90 -6.69 -19.56 -10.55
N ALA A 91 -7.11 -19.77 -9.31
CA ALA A 91 -6.73 -20.93 -8.52
C ALA A 91 -7.28 -22.23 -9.14
N GLU A 92 -8.54 -22.26 -9.53
CA GLU A 92 -9.17 -23.40 -10.18
C GLU A 92 -8.47 -23.81 -11.47
N ALA A 93 -8.05 -22.82 -12.28
CA ALA A 93 -7.37 -23.07 -13.55
C ALA A 93 -6.02 -23.80 -13.40
N VAL A 94 -5.39 -23.73 -12.23
CA VAL A 94 -4.13 -24.43 -11.91
C VAL A 94 -4.33 -25.60 -10.94
N GLY A 95 -5.57 -26.04 -10.72
CA GLY A 95 -5.89 -27.14 -9.80
C GLY A 95 -5.64 -26.80 -8.32
N ALA A 96 -5.54 -25.51 -7.99
CA ALA A 96 -5.35 -25.00 -6.63
C ALA A 96 -6.68 -24.55 -6.01
N ARG A 97 -6.64 -24.17 -4.74
CA ARG A 97 -7.79 -23.62 -4.02
C ARG A 97 -7.47 -22.23 -3.50
N TYR A 98 -8.31 -21.27 -3.82
CA TYR A 98 -8.24 -19.94 -3.21
C TYR A 98 -8.68 -19.98 -1.74
N ILE A 99 -7.93 -19.32 -0.88
CA ILE A 99 -8.25 -19.14 0.54
C ILE A 99 -8.17 -17.63 0.80
N LYS A 100 -9.29 -17.06 1.21
CA LYS A 100 -9.32 -15.65 1.64
C LYS A 100 -8.40 -15.46 2.85
N SER A 101 -7.70 -14.32 2.91
CA SER A 101 -6.74 -14.06 3.99
C SER A 101 -7.39 -14.22 5.37
N PRO A 102 -6.93 -15.14 6.22
CA PRO A 102 -7.45 -15.30 7.57
C PRO A 102 -7.11 -14.12 8.48
N LEU A 103 -6.15 -13.26 8.10
CA LEU A 103 -5.86 -12.02 8.82
C LEU A 103 -7.05 -11.06 8.81
N ALA A 104 -7.91 -11.16 7.79
CA ALA A 104 -9.16 -10.42 7.75
C ALA A 104 -10.21 -10.91 8.78
N ALA A 105 -10.05 -12.11 9.32
CA ALA A 105 -10.96 -12.73 10.30
C ALA A 105 -10.44 -12.73 11.74
N THR A 106 -9.30 -12.06 12.00
CA THR A 106 -8.72 -11.96 13.35
C THR A 106 -9.43 -10.91 14.21
N SER A 107 -8.91 -10.64 15.40
CA SER A 107 -9.42 -9.62 16.34
C SER A 107 -9.53 -8.20 15.76
N MET A 108 -8.94 -7.94 14.60
CA MET A 108 -9.14 -6.71 13.83
C MET A 108 -10.47 -6.68 13.06
N GLY A 109 -11.30 -7.73 13.16
CA GLY A 109 -12.59 -7.86 12.48
C GLY A 109 -12.44 -8.22 10.99
N THR A 110 -13.54 -8.10 10.23
CA THR A 110 -13.58 -8.34 8.77
C THR A 110 -12.95 -7.20 7.95
N LYS A 111 -12.08 -6.39 8.56
CA LYS A 111 -11.48 -5.23 7.91
C LYS A 111 -10.38 -5.66 6.96
N PRO A 112 -10.33 -5.12 5.74
CA PRO A 112 -9.23 -5.36 4.82
C PRO A 112 -7.92 -4.82 5.38
N ALA A 113 -6.82 -5.53 5.12
CA ALA A 113 -5.48 -5.04 5.41
C ALA A 113 -4.87 -4.47 4.13
N THR A 114 -4.21 -3.33 4.23
CA THR A 114 -3.46 -2.72 3.12
C THR A 114 -2.00 -2.51 3.50
N ALA A 115 -1.11 -2.74 2.54
CA ALA A 115 0.30 -2.41 2.64
C ALA A 115 0.62 -1.04 2.01
N HIS A 116 -0.31 -0.48 1.23
CA HIS A 116 -0.14 0.78 0.53
C HIS A 116 -1.28 1.76 0.88
N PRO A 117 -1.34 2.25 2.15
CA PRO A 117 -2.33 3.26 2.50
C PRO A 117 -2.02 4.56 1.76
N LEU A 118 -3.04 5.13 1.11
CA LEU A 118 -2.97 6.40 0.41
C LEU A 118 -4.07 7.33 0.92
N GLY A 119 -3.85 8.64 0.77
CA GLY A 119 -4.83 9.64 1.20
C GLY A 119 -4.73 10.02 2.67
N GLY A 120 -5.51 11.00 3.05
CA GLY A 120 -5.53 11.62 4.37
C GLY A 120 -4.92 13.03 4.40
N CYS A 121 -3.91 13.31 3.57
CA CYS A 121 -3.31 14.65 3.43
C CYS A 121 -3.31 15.08 1.96
N GLY A 122 -4.44 14.91 1.27
CA GLY A 122 -4.57 15.18 -0.17
C GLY A 122 -4.17 16.59 -0.58
N MET A 123 -3.60 16.72 -1.79
CA MET A 123 -3.30 18.02 -2.37
C MET A 123 -4.57 18.76 -2.76
N GLY A 124 -4.59 20.08 -2.53
CA GLY A 124 -5.65 21.00 -2.94
C GLY A 124 -5.11 22.34 -3.38
N GLU A 125 -5.99 23.15 -3.97
CA GLU A 125 -5.67 24.53 -4.36
C GLU A 125 -5.65 25.48 -3.17
N ASP A 126 -6.37 25.11 -2.09
CA ASP A 126 -6.55 25.89 -0.87
C ASP A 126 -6.86 24.97 0.33
N ALA A 127 -6.95 25.56 1.51
CA ALA A 127 -7.24 24.86 2.76
C ALA A 127 -8.65 24.21 2.81
N GLY A 128 -9.57 24.60 1.97
CA GLY A 128 -10.91 24.03 1.87
C GLY A 128 -10.95 22.77 0.99
N SER A 129 -10.03 22.65 0.04
CA SER A 129 -9.99 21.57 -0.95
C SER A 129 -8.91 20.52 -0.67
N GLY A 130 -7.94 20.81 0.21
CA GLY A 130 -6.87 19.87 0.54
C GLY A 130 -6.16 20.20 1.84
N VAL A 131 -5.24 19.32 2.22
CA VAL A 131 -4.39 19.48 3.41
C VAL A 131 -3.04 20.12 3.03
N VAL A 132 -2.54 19.84 1.84
CA VAL A 132 -1.28 20.37 1.33
C VAL A 132 -1.47 21.02 -0.04
N ASN A 133 -0.61 22.00 -0.34
CA ASN A 133 -0.55 22.60 -1.67
C ASN A 133 0.28 21.74 -2.65
N HIS A 134 0.42 22.21 -3.88
CA HIS A 134 1.22 21.55 -4.93
C HIS A 134 2.71 21.39 -4.62
N LYS A 135 3.24 22.10 -3.59
CA LYS A 135 4.61 21.94 -3.08
C LYS A 135 4.69 20.99 -1.87
N CYS A 136 3.59 20.32 -1.54
CA CYS A 136 3.45 19.48 -0.33
C CYS A 136 3.55 20.26 0.98
N GLN A 137 3.37 21.58 1.00
CA GLN A 137 3.33 22.40 2.19
C GLN A 137 1.94 22.31 2.82
N VAL A 138 1.89 22.15 4.15
CA VAL A 138 0.62 22.02 4.89
C VAL A 138 -0.04 23.39 5.03
N PHE A 139 -1.32 23.47 4.67
CA PHE A 139 -2.12 24.68 4.91
C PHE A 139 -2.29 24.93 6.42
N ASP A 140 -2.23 26.20 6.84
CA ASP A 140 -2.33 26.58 8.26
C ASP A 140 -3.76 26.96 8.70
N GLY A 141 -4.68 27.05 7.74
CA GLY A 141 -6.09 27.40 7.99
C GLY A 141 -6.34 28.87 8.36
N THR A 142 -5.33 29.73 8.42
CA THR A 142 -5.53 31.16 8.72
C THR A 142 -5.95 31.96 7.50
N GLY A 143 -5.73 31.43 6.31
CA GLY A 143 -6.14 31.96 5.01
C GLY A 143 -6.30 30.86 4.00
N GLU A 144 -6.93 31.18 2.84
CA GLU A 144 -7.22 30.16 1.82
C GLU A 144 -5.97 29.40 1.38
N ARG A 145 -4.84 30.08 1.18
CA ARG A 145 -3.58 29.53 0.65
C ARG A 145 -2.38 29.69 1.58
N SER A 146 -2.63 30.14 2.81
CA SER A 146 -1.59 30.26 3.84
C SER A 146 -1.10 28.88 4.28
N VAL A 147 0.21 28.76 4.53
CA VAL A 147 0.85 27.47 4.86
C VAL A 147 1.70 27.60 6.13
N HIS A 148 1.80 26.52 6.89
CA HIS A 148 2.73 26.41 7.98
C HIS A 148 4.18 26.48 7.48
N PRO A 149 4.99 27.48 7.95
CA PRO A 149 6.39 27.57 7.55
C PRO A 149 7.18 26.32 7.95
N GLY A 150 7.75 25.65 6.95
CA GLY A 150 8.64 24.49 7.17
C GLY A 150 7.94 23.16 7.45
N LEU A 151 6.61 23.07 7.37
CA LEU A 151 5.87 21.82 7.53
C LEU A 151 5.46 21.28 6.16
N TYR A 152 5.90 20.04 5.88
CA TYR A 152 5.66 19.35 4.61
C TYR A 152 5.16 17.93 4.86
N VAL A 153 4.33 17.40 3.95
CA VAL A 153 3.94 16.00 3.89
C VAL A 153 4.36 15.45 2.53
N CYS A 154 5.25 14.46 2.51
CA CYS A 154 5.89 13.95 1.28
C CYS A 154 5.79 12.43 1.15
N ASP A 155 4.77 11.82 1.71
CA ASP A 155 4.52 10.37 1.64
C ASP A 155 3.24 10.04 0.86
N GLY A 156 2.79 8.78 0.93
CA GLY A 156 1.59 8.34 0.22
C GLY A 156 0.30 9.02 0.63
N SER A 157 0.28 9.72 1.77
CA SER A 157 -0.92 10.41 2.25
C SER A 157 -1.33 11.61 1.38
N VAL A 158 -0.39 12.17 0.60
CA VAL A 158 -0.68 13.26 -0.34
C VAL A 158 -1.43 12.80 -1.60
N ILE A 159 -1.45 11.50 -1.88
CA ILE A 159 -2.16 10.91 -3.04
C ILE A 159 -3.61 10.68 -2.62
N PRO A 160 -4.62 11.33 -3.26
CA PRO A 160 -5.97 11.39 -2.74
C PRO A 160 -6.76 10.08 -2.83
N ARG A 161 -6.32 9.12 -3.63
CA ARG A 161 -6.97 7.83 -3.85
C ARG A 161 -6.02 6.76 -4.35
N SER A 162 -6.46 5.50 -4.35
CA SER A 162 -5.71 4.42 -5.01
C SER A 162 -5.47 4.73 -6.48
N ILE A 163 -4.22 4.53 -6.92
CA ILE A 163 -3.80 4.73 -8.32
C ILE A 163 -3.84 3.44 -9.15
N GLY A 164 -4.29 2.32 -8.54
CA GLY A 164 -4.45 1.03 -9.22
C GLY A 164 -3.14 0.30 -9.54
N VAL A 165 -2.00 0.83 -9.09
CA VAL A 165 -0.66 0.26 -9.22
C VAL A 165 0.13 0.47 -7.94
N ASN A 166 1.30 -0.17 -7.81
CA ASN A 166 2.21 0.07 -6.69
C ASN A 166 2.63 1.55 -6.66
N PRO A 167 2.45 2.27 -5.53
CA PRO A 167 2.57 3.72 -5.50
C PRO A 167 3.99 4.23 -5.31
N LEU A 168 5.00 3.36 -5.14
CA LEU A 168 6.38 3.75 -4.81
C LEU A 168 6.94 4.84 -5.73
N LEU A 169 6.88 4.64 -7.04
CA LEU A 169 7.43 5.62 -7.99
C LEU A 169 6.68 6.95 -7.95
N THR A 170 5.36 6.92 -7.80
CA THR A 170 4.55 8.13 -7.69
C THR A 170 4.86 8.89 -6.41
N ILE A 171 4.96 8.19 -5.27
CA ILE A 171 5.31 8.80 -3.98
C ILE A 171 6.69 9.43 -4.08
N THR A 172 7.69 8.70 -4.59
CA THR A 172 9.06 9.20 -4.74
C THR A 172 9.11 10.44 -5.64
N ALA A 173 8.45 10.41 -6.79
CA ALA A 173 8.43 11.54 -7.71
C ALA A 173 7.80 12.81 -7.08
N LEU A 174 6.73 12.65 -6.30
CA LEU A 174 6.10 13.76 -5.58
C LEU A 174 7.01 14.30 -4.47
N ALA A 175 7.67 13.41 -3.72
CA ALA A 175 8.61 13.80 -2.67
C ALA A 175 9.83 14.55 -3.24
N GLU A 176 10.44 14.03 -4.30
CA GLU A 176 11.55 14.71 -4.99
C GLU A 176 11.14 16.07 -5.54
N ARG A 177 9.97 16.16 -6.17
CA ARG A 177 9.42 17.44 -6.64
C ARG A 177 9.25 18.44 -5.50
N ALA A 178 8.74 18.00 -4.34
CA ALA A 178 8.60 18.85 -3.15
C ALA A 178 9.97 19.37 -2.66
N MET A 179 10.98 18.50 -2.66
CA MET A 179 12.36 18.89 -2.26
C MET A 179 12.99 19.86 -3.25
N VAL A 180 12.73 19.75 -4.54
CA VAL A 180 13.18 20.74 -5.55
C VAL A 180 12.53 22.10 -5.27
N HIS A 181 11.24 22.15 -4.95
CA HIS A 181 10.57 23.39 -4.57
C HIS A 181 11.15 23.98 -3.27
N LEU A 182 11.35 23.14 -2.24
CA LEU A 182 11.96 23.57 -0.98
C LEU A 182 13.35 24.18 -1.20
N ALA A 183 14.21 23.52 -1.98
CA ALA A 183 15.54 24.00 -2.28
C ALA A 183 15.50 25.36 -2.97
N ARG A 184 14.64 25.55 -3.95
CA ARG A 184 14.45 26.83 -4.67
C ARG A 184 13.94 27.93 -3.74
N ASP A 185 12.91 27.64 -2.95
CA ASP A 185 12.28 28.60 -2.04
C ASP A 185 13.23 29.05 -0.92
N ARG A 186 14.22 28.21 -0.57
CA ARG A 186 15.23 28.47 0.47
C ARG A 186 16.60 28.87 -0.08
N ASN A 187 16.76 29.05 -1.41
CA ASN A 187 18.03 29.32 -2.08
C ASN A 187 19.14 28.32 -1.73
N LEU A 188 18.75 27.04 -1.53
CA LEU A 188 19.70 25.96 -1.31
C LEU A 188 20.24 25.47 -2.64
N GLY A 189 21.56 25.26 -2.73
CA GLY A 189 22.18 24.63 -3.90
C GLY A 189 21.69 23.19 -4.03
N PHE A 190 21.10 22.85 -5.18
CA PHE A 190 20.68 21.51 -5.49
C PHE A 190 21.50 20.97 -6.65
N ASP A 191 22.31 19.95 -6.40
CA ASP A 191 23.10 19.31 -7.44
C ASP A 191 22.29 18.26 -8.20
N HIS A 192 21.80 18.64 -9.37
CA HIS A 192 21.15 17.70 -10.28
C HIS A 192 22.12 16.74 -10.97
N ALA A 193 23.45 16.93 -10.82
CA ALA A 193 24.44 16.12 -11.54
C ALA A 193 24.53 14.69 -11.01
N SER A 194 24.06 14.41 -9.79
CA SER A 194 24.00 13.05 -9.27
C SER A 194 22.99 12.16 -10.00
N SER A 195 21.97 12.74 -10.63
CA SER A 195 20.98 11.99 -11.41
C SER A 195 21.56 11.47 -12.75
N LYS A 196 22.62 12.09 -13.26
CA LYS A 196 23.28 11.66 -14.49
C LYS A 196 24.24 10.49 -14.35
N ARG A 197 24.60 10.09 -13.11
CA ARG A 197 25.46 8.90 -12.88
C ARG A 197 24.74 7.58 -13.11
N GLY A 198 23.42 7.56 -13.22
CA GLY A 198 22.63 6.37 -13.56
C GLY A 198 22.58 6.03 -15.06
N GLU A 199 23.06 6.92 -15.93
CA GLU A 199 23.09 6.69 -17.38
C GLU A 199 24.33 5.99 -17.91
N GLN A 200 25.24 5.47 -17.08
CA GLN A 200 26.24 4.51 -17.56
C GLN A 200 25.50 3.23 -17.99
N ARG A 201 25.20 3.17 -19.27
CA ARG A 201 24.71 1.96 -19.94
C ARG A 201 25.69 0.84 -19.65
N LEU A 202 25.22 -0.20 -18.97
CA LEU A 202 25.94 -1.47 -18.95
C LEU A 202 26.12 -1.91 -20.42
N PRO A 203 27.31 -2.25 -20.86
CA PRO A 203 27.50 -2.76 -22.21
C PRO A 203 26.71 -4.06 -22.35
N ILE A 204 25.72 -4.06 -23.24
CA ILE A 204 25.04 -5.27 -23.66
C ILE A 204 26.11 -6.10 -24.37
N GLY A 205 26.59 -7.16 -23.68
CA GLY A 205 27.53 -8.09 -24.26
C GLY A 205 26.95 -8.74 -25.50
N SER A 206 27.56 -8.49 -26.63
CA SER A 206 27.35 -9.26 -27.85
C SER A 206 27.96 -10.65 -27.68
N SER A 207 27.13 -11.65 -27.63
CA SER A 207 27.49 -13.03 -27.96
C SER A 207 26.32 -13.73 -28.59
#